data_b422ec8c46dc605b0aafb43ee32ce7dc
#
_entry.id   b422ec8c46dc605b0aafb43ee32ce7dc
#
_cell.length_a   1.000
_cell.length_b   1.000
_cell.length_c   1.000
_cell.angle_alpha   90.00
_cell.angle_beta   90.00
_cell.angle_gamma   90.00
#
_symmetry.space_group_name_H-M   'P 1'
#
loop_
_entity.id
_entity.type
_entity.pdbx_description
1 polymer ?
#
loop_
_entity_poly.entity_id
_entity_poly.type
_entity_poly.pdbx_seq_one_letter_code
_entity_poly.pdbx_strand_id
1 'polypeptide(L)'
;MKTLVKMMAAVVLPALAADAAELEGWWRFTEADGDEAADASGKGRAALLDTNRVWRVTDAPGGGALWFDGVTNVTAAADDYAYALVPDFEELTLSNAFSVAAWIYPEALPAFAPILVRTGDTDEWNDGFALFVGENGALAACVRGGDDAGEVSGGALATNEWNHVALTYSGTALRLYLNGVEIASRTFASRASSDAPAPLGIGTLVGRRRVQPFAGAIADVRIWSSALSASQVGDAYRQFLGETMDPNGDLDGDGMPNGWEIRYGLDPRDPSDADLDSDGDGLANLRECRLGRSPRAGARPARPSLIRSATATTL
;
A
#
# COMPACT_ATOMS: atom_id res chain seq x y z
N MET A 1 0.19 34.49 57.71
CA MET A 1 -0.03 34.64 56.29
C MET A 1 0.24 33.26 55.62
N LYS A 2 -0.82 32.52 55.26
CA LYS A 2 -0.71 31.22 54.58
C LYS A 2 -1.02 31.45 53.11
N THR A 3 -0.02 31.31 52.26
CA THR A 3 -0.13 31.46 50.83
C THR A 3 -0.72 30.18 50.26
N LEU A 4 -1.92 30.29 49.70
CA LEU A 4 -2.63 29.18 49.02
C LEU A 4 -2.11 29.08 47.60
N VAL A 5 -1.32 28.05 47.31
CA VAL A 5 -0.93 27.71 45.93
C VAL A 5 -2.09 26.95 45.29
N LYS A 6 -2.78 27.58 44.33
CA LYS A 6 -3.75 26.93 43.49
C LYS A 6 -3.00 26.04 42.45
N MET A 7 -3.04 24.74 42.67
CA MET A 7 -2.69 23.75 41.61
C MET A 7 -3.79 23.77 40.55
N MET A 8 -3.50 24.31 39.38
CA MET A 8 -4.30 24.07 38.18
C MET A 8 -3.99 22.66 37.71
N ALA A 9 -4.96 21.76 37.85
CA ALA A 9 -4.93 20.47 37.22
C ALA A 9 -5.15 20.68 35.69
N ALA A 10 -4.10 20.43 34.93
CA ALA A 10 -4.24 20.33 33.47
C ALA A 10 -5.07 19.07 33.15
N VAL A 11 -6.28 19.28 32.65
CA VAL A 11 -7.09 18.21 32.06
C VAL A 11 -6.39 17.83 30.77
N VAL A 12 -5.57 16.78 30.82
CA VAL A 12 -5.11 16.10 29.60
C VAL A 12 -6.31 15.34 29.07
N LEU A 13 -7.00 15.90 28.07
CA LEU A 13 -7.93 15.14 27.25
C LEU A 13 -7.13 14.04 26.56
N PRO A 14 -7.55 12.77 26.67
CA PRO A 14 -6.92 11.74 25.86
C PRO A 14 -7.17 12.12 24.40
N ALA A 15 -6.08 12.33 23.65
CA ALA A 15 -6.18 12.29 22.19
C ALA A 15 -6.85 10.96 21.87
N LEU A 16 -8.01 10.99 21.21
CA LEU A 16 -8.54 9.80 20.54
C LEU A 16 -7.42 9.37 19.58
N ALA A 17 -6.70 8.32 19.98
CA ALA A 17 -5.87 7.60 19.04
C ALA A 17 -6.86 7.13 17.95
N ALA A 18 -6.76 7.73 16.76
CA ALA A 18 -7.31 7.10 15.58
C ALA A 18 -6.74 5.67 15.62
N ASP A 19 -7.61 4.65 15.63
CA ASP A 19 -7.21 3.26 15.69
C ASP A 19 -6.11 3.06 14.65
N ALA A 20 -4.88 2.89 15.11
CA ALA A 20 -3.78 2.56 14.24
C ALA A 20 -4.14 1.20 13.64
N ALA A 21 -4.28 1.12 12.34
CA ALA A 21 -4.63 -0.11 11.66
C ALA A 21 -3.67 -1.22 12.11
N GLU A 22 -4.20 -2.26 12.72
CA GLU A 22 -3.39 -3.36 13.23
C GLU A 22 -2.85 -4.17 12.06
N LEU A 23 -1.53 -4.38 12.06
CA LEU A 23 -0.85 -5.16 11.04
C LEU A 23 -1.02 -6.65 11.36
N GLU A 24 -1.69 -7.38 10.47
CA GLU A 24 -1.99 -8.80 10.63
C GLU A 24 -0.97 -9.71 9.96
N GLY A 25 -0.24 -9.23 8.97
CA GLY A 25 0.83 -9.93 8.32
C GLY A 25 1.76 -8.99 7.59
N TRP A 26 3.06 -9.29 7.60
CA TRP A 26 4.07 -8.49 6.89
C TRP A 26 5.24 -9.36 6.45
N TRP A 27 5.38 -9.60 5.16
CA TRP A 27 6.46 -10.40 4.59
C TRP A 27 7.37 -9.52 3.76
N ARG A 28 8.62 -9.37 4.25
CA ARG A 28 9.64 -8.51 3.65
C ARG A 28 10.56 -9.25 2.68
N PHE A 29 10.60 -10.58 2.77
CA PHE A 29 11.43 -11.46 1.94
C PHE A 29 12.94 -11.15 1.99
N THR A 30 13.41 -10.69 3.13
CA THR A 30 14.81 -10.29 3.35
C THR A 30 15.71 -11.42 3.82
N GLU A 31 15.20 -12.62 4.02
CA GLU A 31 15.97 -13.80 4.37
C GLU A 31 16.88 -14.20 3.20
N ALA A 32 18.12 -14.63 3.53
CA ALA A 32 19.11 -14.97 2.52
C ALA A 32 18.79 -16.28 1.79
N ASP A 33 18.16 -17.26 2.48
CA ASP A 33 17.84 -18.59 1.98
C ASP A 33 16.66 -19.20 2.77
N GLY A 34 16.36 -20.47 2.49
CA GLY A 34 15.31 -21.24 3.16
C GLY A 34 14.00 -21.31 2.39
N ASP A 35 13.11 -22.16 2.87
CA ASP A 35 11.80 -22.48 2.32
C ASP A 35 10.64 -21.74 3.03
N GLU A 36 10.98 -20.81 3.91
CA GLU A 36 10.02 -19.99 4.63
C GLU A 36 10.39 -18.50 4.53
N ALA A 37 9.39 -17.64 4.43
CA ALA A 37 9.52 -16.19 4.61
C ALA A 37 8.88 -15.79 5.94
N ALA A 38 9.65 -15.12 6.79
CA ALA A 38 9.22 -14.72 8.12
C ALA A 38 8.14 -13.63 8.08
N ASP A 39 7.21 -13.68 9.02
CA ASP A 39 6.23 -12.64 9.26
C ASP A 39 6.80 -11.58 10.21
N ALA A 40 7.07 -10.41 9.68
CA ALA A 40 7.59 -9.25 10.44
C ALA A 40 6.50 -8.49 11.22
N SER A 41 5.22 -8.86 11.12
CA SER A 41 4.14 -8.26 11.91
C SER A 41 4.18 -8.65 13.39
N GLY A 42 4.91 -9.73 13.71
CA GLY A 42 4.96 -10.30 15.05
C GLY A 42 3.83 -11.30 15.35
N LYS A 43 2.97 -11.61 14.36
CA LYS A 43 1.89 -12.60 14.51
C LYS A 43 2.36 -14.03 14.24
N GLY A 44 3.57 -14.22 13.70
CA GLY A 44 4.21 -15.53 13.53
C GLY A 44 3.66 -16.37 12.38
N ARG A 45 3.14 -15.75 11.33
CA ARG A 45 2.55 -16.41 10.16
C ARG A 45 3.57 -16.50 9.02
N ALA A 46 4.51 -17.43 9.10
CA ALA A 46 5.50 -17.63 8.04
C ALA A 46 4.82 -18.07 6.73
N ALA A 47 5.33 -17.58 5.60
CA ALA A 47 4.93 -18.06 4.30
C ALA A 47 5.85 -19.20 3.85
N LEU A 48 5.28 -20.31 3.41
CA LEU A 48 5.99 -21.47 2.83
C LEU A 48 6.27 -21.19 1.35
N LEU A 49 7.48 -21.49 0.90
CA LEU A 49 7.95 -21.21 -0.45
C LEU A 49 8.21 -22.49 -1.24
N ASP A 50 7.77 -22.53 -2.48
CA ASP A 50 8.28 -23.51 -3.45
C ASP A 50 9.64 -23.06 -3.99
N THR A 51 10.71 -23.51 -3.38
CA THR A 51 12.09 -23.13 -3.73
C THR A 51 12.56 -23.64 -5.08
N ASN A 52 11.78 -24.47 -5.76
CA ASN A 52 12.09 -24.88 -7.14
C ASN A 52 11.69 -23.85 -8.18
N ARG A 53 10.71 -22.98 -7.85
CA ARG A 53 10.09 -22.03 -8.80
C ARG A 53 9.94 -20.62 -8.28
N VAL A 54 10.29 -20.40 -7.01
CA VAL A 54 10.31 -19.09 -6.37
C VAL A 54 11.72 -18.81 -5.89
N TRP A 55 12.30 -17.73 -6.38
CA TRP A 55 13.66 -17.32 -6.02
C TRP A 55 13.65 -16.06 -5.21
N ARG A 56 14.55 -15.95 -4.25
CA ARG A 56 14.78 -14.73 -3.51
C ARG A 56 15.61 -13.76 -4.33
N VAL A 57 15.22 -12.50 -4.31
CA VAL A 57 15.91 -11.39 -4.95
C VAL A 57 16.32 -10.40 -3.87
N THR A 58 17.62 -10.17 -3.71
CA THR A 58 18.17 -9.27 -2.68
C THR A 58 18.34 -7.84 -3.12
N ASP A 59 18.36 -7.58 -4.44
CA ASP A 59 18.49 -6.24 -5.01
C ASP A 59 17.13 -5.59 -5.29
N ALA A 60 16.10 -6.03 -4.58
CA ALA A 60 14.76 -5.46 -4.69
C ALA A 60 14.58 -4.25 -3.77
N PRO A 61 13.73 -3.30 -4.12
CA PRO A 61 13.32 -2.25 -3.22
C PRO A 61 12.78 -2.84 -1.91
N GLY A 62 13.20 -2.29 -0.75
CA GLY A 62 12.85 -2.83 0.58
C GLY A 62 13.77 -3.95 1.08
N GLY A 63 14.79 -4.31 0.30
CA GLY A 63 15.84 -5.25 0.68
C GLY A 63 15.57 -6.70 0.25
N GLY A 64 14.34 -7.07 -0.14
CA GLY A 64 14.04 -8.42 -0.59
C GLY A 64 12.73 -8.55 -1.35
N ALA A 65 12.68 -9.49 -2.28
CA ALA A 65 11.49 -9.88 -3.02
C ALA A 65 11.50 -11.38 -3.32
N LEU A 66 10.34 -11.90 -3.69
CA LEU A 66 10.20 -13.23 -4.29
C LEU A 66 9.96 -13.07 -5.79
N TRP A 67 10.75 -13.79 -6.58
CA TRP A 67 10.60 -13.87 -8.02
C TRP A 67 9.84 -15.13 -8.41
N PHE A 68 8.81 -14.97 -9.22
CA PHE A 68 7.95 -16.02 -9.76
C PHE A 68 8.20 -16.17 -11.27
N ASP A 69 8.38 -17.40 -11.74
CA ASP A 69 8.74 -17.68 -13.13
C ASP A 69 7.59 -17.50 -14.15
N GLY A 70 6.37 -17.35 -13.68
CA GLY A 70 5.19 -17.20 -14.54
C GLY A 70 4.86 -18.43 -15.37
N VAL A 71 5.55 -19.55 -15.15
CA VAL A 71 5.39 -20.74 -15.99
C VAL A 71 4.26 -21.60 -15.48
N THR A 72 3.29 -21.84 -16.35
CA THR A 72 2.30 -22.89 -16.17
C THR A 72 2.79 -24.18 -16.78
N ASN A 73 3.05 -25.19 -16.00
CA ASN A 73 3.22 -26.52 -16.54
C ASN A 73 1.85 -27.16 -16.78
N VAL A 74 1.26 -26.87 -17.93
CA VAL A 74 -0.07 -27.37 -18.32
C VAL A 74 -0.18 -28.90 -18.42
N THR A 75 0.92 -29.62 -18.29
CA THR A 75 1.00 -31.09 -18.40
C THR A 75 1.17 -31.81 -17.09
N ALA A 76 1.48 -31.10 -16.01
CA ALA A 76 1.72 -31.69 -14.69
C ALA A 76 0.42 -31.81 -13.87
N ALA A 77 0.45 -32.70 -12.89
CA ALA A 77 -0.59 -32.80 -11.87
C ALA A 77 -0.79 -31.47 -11.14
N ALA A 78 -1.91 -31.32 -10.46
CA ALA A 78 -2.40 -30.06 -9.89
C ALA A 78 -1.44 -29.29 -8.94
N ASP A 79 -0.25 -29.81 -8.68
CA ASP A 79 0.66 -29.35 -7.63
C ASP A 79 1.96 -28.70 -8.16
N ASP A 80 2.07 -28.37 -9.44
CA ASP A 80 3.31 -27.88 -10.05
C ASP A 80 3.25 -26.38 -10.40
N TYR A 81 3.02 -25.53 -9.39
CA TYR A 81 3.03 -24.06 -9.51
C TYR A 81 4.09 -23.45 -8.62
N ALA A 82 4.69 -22.33 -9.06
CA ALA A 82 5.41 -21.45 -8.16
C ALA A 82 4.45 -20.90 -7.10
N TYR A 83 4.73 -21.15 -5.82
CA TYR A 83 3.90 -20.62 -4.75
C TYR A 83 4.71 -20.05 -3.58
N ALA A 84 4.13 -19.00 -2.99
CA ALA A 84 4.39 -18.61 -1.63
C ALA A 84 3.04 -18.64 -0.90
N LEU A 85 2.97 -19.44 0.16
CA LEU A 85 1.72 -19.77 0.82
C LEU A 85 1.78 -19.48 2.31
N VAL A 86 0.85 -18.68 2.83
CA VAL A 86 0.63 -18.58 4.26
C VAL A 86 -0.51 -19.52 4.63
N PRO A 87 -0.20 -20.65 5.32
CA PRO A 87 -1.23 -21.60 5.73
C PRO A 87 -2.11 -21.01 6.84
N ASP A 88 -3.38 -21.41 6.86
CA ASP A 88 -4.34 -21.17 7.95
C ASP A 88 -4.43 -19.71 8.43
N PHE A 89 -4.76 -18.82 7.52
CA PHE A 89 -4.97 -17.42 7.86
C PHE A 89 -6.41 -17.16 8.34
N GLU A 90 -6.79 -17.78 9.46
CA GLU A 90 -8.17 -17.81 9.96
C GLU A 90 -8.67 -16.44 10.45
N GLU A 91 -7.77 -15.57 10.95
CA GLU A 91 -8.18 -14.28 11.53
C GLU A 91 -8.58 -13.23 10.51
N LEU A 92 -8.32 -13.49 9.22
CA LEU A 92 -8.77 -12.61 8.14
C LEU A 92 -10.15 -13.06 7.66
N THR A 93 -11.16 -12.69 8.40
CA THR A 93 -12.55 -12.92 7.97
C THR A 93 -13.00 -11.76 7.08
N LEU A 94 -13.67 -12.06 5.96
CA LEU A 94 -14.23 -11.04 5.07
C LEU A 94 -15.44 -10.32 5.64
N SER A 95 -16.00 -10.83 6.72
CA SER A 95 -17.04 -10.14 7.50
C SER A 95 -16.54 -8.85 8.11
N ASN A 96 -15.22 -8.69 8.23
CA ASN A 96 -14.55 -7.54 8.79
C ASN A 96 -13.95 -6.65 7.70
N ALA A 97 -13.60 -5.44 8.07
CA ALA A 97 -12.81 -4.57 7.23
C ALA A 97 -11.35 -5.06 7.18
N PHE A 98 -10.70 -4.94 6.06
CA PHE A 98 -9.29 -5.27 5.89
C PHE A 98 -8.63 -4.45 4.79
N SER A 99 -7.31 -4.49 4.75
CA SER A 99 -6.53 -3.94 3.64
C SER A 99 -5.35 -4.85 3.33
N VAL A 100 -4.98 -4.92 2.07
CA VAL A 100 -3.78 -5.62 1.62
C VAL A 100 -3.00 -4.73 0.69
N ALA A 101 -1.67 -4.82 0.73
CA ALA A 101 -0.78 -4.11 -0.17
C ALA A 101 0.45 -4.95 -0.50
N ALA A 102 1.02 -4.70 -1.67
CA ALA A 102 2.28 -5.28 -2.11
C ALA A 102 2.97 -4.36 -3.11
N TRP A 103 4.29 -4.53 -3.24
CA TRP A 103 5.03 -4.04 -4.39
C TRP A 103 5.19 -5.18 -5.39
N ILE A 104 4.94 -4.89 -6.67
CA ILE A 104 5.05 -5.86 -7.75
C ILE A 104 5.92 -5.30 -8.88
N TYR A 105 6.74 -6.17 -9.46
CA TYR A 105 7.54 -5.90 -10.66
C TYR A 105 7.16 -6.93 -11.73
N PRO A 106 6.10 -6.69 -12.52
CA PRO A 106 5.67 -7.66 -13.51
C PRO A 106 6.58 -7.64 -14.74
N GLU A 107 7.07 -8.81 -15.17
CA GLU A 107 7.71 -8.97 -16.48
C GLU A 107 6.69 -9.13 -17.59
N ALA A 108 5.54 -9.72 -17.27
CA ALA A 108 4.41 -9.90 -18.15
C ALA A 108 3.11 -9.70 -17.38
N LEU A 109 2.04 -9.39 -18.10
CA LEU A 109 0.72 -9.12 -17.53
C LEU A 109 -0.32 -10.12 -18.10
N PRO A 110 -0.18 -11.42 -17.80
CA PRO A 110 -1.20 -12.37 -18.20
C PRO A 110 -2.48 -12.10 -17.43
N ALA A 111 -3.61 -12.08 -18.14
CA ALA A 111 -4.91 -11.87 -17.53
C ALA A 111 -5.19 -12.90 -16.42
N PHE A 112 -5.75 -12.43 -15.31
CA PHE A 112 -6.07 -13.21 -14.12
C PHE A 112 -4.86 -13.78 -13.37
N ALA A 113 -3.64 -13.27 -13.61
CA ALA A 113 -2.48 -13.64 -12.82
C ALA A 113 -2.63 -13.13 -11.37
N PRO A 114 -2.63 -14.02 -10.37
CA PRO A 114 -2.84 -13.64 -8.98
C PRO A 114 -1.63 -12.89 -8.41
N ILE A 115 -1.89 -11.84 -7.65
CA ILE A 115 -0.88 -11.14 -6.85
C ILE A 115 -1.02 -11.58 -5.40
N LEU A 116 -2.19 -11.37 -4.80
CA LEU A 116 -2.56 -11.82 -3.45
C LEU A 116 -3.97 -12.42 -3.50
N VAL A 117 -4.12 -13.66 -3.08
CA VAL A 117 -5.41 -14.34 -3.10
C VAL A 117 -5.65 -15.12 -1.83
N ARG A 118 -6.83 -14.94 -1.24
CA ARG A 118 -7.33 -15.76 -0.15
C ARG A 118 -8.71 -16.28 -0.53
N THR A 119 -8.83 -17.59 -0.71
CA THR A 119 -10.07 -18.25 -1.05
C THR A 119 -10.10 -19.66 -0.48
N GLY A 120 -11.23 -20.05 0.10
CA GLY A 120 -11.52 -21.43 0.49
C GLY A 120 -12.07 -22.27 -0.68
N ASP A 121 -12.60 -21.59 -1.70
CA ASP A 121 -13.06 -22.22 -2.94
C ASP A 121 -11.96 -22.17 -4.01
N THR A 122 -11.29 -23.28 -4.14
CA THR A 122 -10.14 -23.43 -5.04
C THR A 122 -10.52 -23.63 -6.50
N ASP A 123 -11.80 -23.84 -6.80
CA ASP A 123 -12.23 -24.17 -8.16
C ASP A 123 -12.83 -22.97 -8.90
N GLU A 124 -13.55 -22.06 -8.22
CA GLU A 124 -14.32 -21.01 -8.88
C GLU A 124 -14.14 -19.59 -8.33
N TRP A 125 -13.32 -19.37 -7.28
CA TRP A 125 -13.18 -18.07 -6.62
C TRP A 125 -14.51 -17.49 -6.11
N ASN A 126 -15.36 -18.32 -5.57
CA ASN A 126 -16.70 -17.88 -5.14
C ASN A 126 -16.70 -17.28 -3.74
N ASP A 127 -15.57 -17.32 -3.04
CA ASP A 127 -15.39 -16.72 -1.74
C ASP A 127 -14.03 -16.01 -1.60
N GLY A 128 -13.88 -15.23 -0.55
CA GLY A 128 -12.60 -14.62 -0.22
C GLY A 128 -12.32 -13.30 -0.96
N PHE A 129 -11.06 -13.01 -1.14
CA PHE A 129 -10.60 -11.86 -1.92
C PHE A 129 -9.48 -12.23 -2.88
N ALA A 130 -9.35 -11.45 -3.94
CA ALA A 130 -8.21 -11.50 -4.83
C ALA A 130 -7.79 -10.10 -5.26
N LEU A 131 -6.48 -9.90 -5.31
CA LEU A 131 -5.80 -8.81 -6.00
C LEU A 131 -4.99 -9.45 -7.13
N PHE A 132 -5.23 -9.06 -8.38
CA PHE A 132 -4.72 -9.78 -9.55
C PHE A 132 -4.52 -8.87 -10.76
N VAL A 133 -3.80 -9.36 -11.76
CA VAL A 133 -3.72 -8.71 -13.07
C VAL A 133 -5.04 -8.95 -13.78
N GLY A 134 -5.77 -7.90 -14.07
CA GLY A 134 -7.03 -7.97 -14.81
C GLY A 134 -6.84 -8.08 -16.32
N GLU A 135 -7.93 -7.94 -17.05
CA GLU A 135 -7.88 -7.90 -18.50
C GLU A 135 -7.07 -6.71 -19.01
N ASN A 136 -6.37 -6.90 -20.12
CA ASN A 136 -5.56 -5.85 -20.78
C ASN A 136 -4.46 -5.22 -19.90
N GLY A 137 -3.96 -5.95 -18.88
CA GLY A 137 -2.91 -5.46 -17.99
C GLY A 137 -3.36 -4.42 -16.98
N ALA A 138 -4.66 -4.25 -16.78
CA ALA A 138 -5.20 -3.43 -15.70
C ALA A 138 -4.95 -4.11 -14.34
N LEU A 139 -4.87 -3.34 -13.26
CA LEU A 139 -4.96 -3.88 -11.92
C LEU A 139 -6.42 -4.19 -11.61
N ALA A 140 -6.69 -5.35 -11.00
CA ALA A 140 -8.03 -5.76 -10.61
C ALA A 140 -8.08 -6.32 -9.20
N ALA A 141 -9.23 -6.19 -8.56
CA ALA A 141 -9.50 -6.79 -7.26
C ALA A 141 -10.95 -7.23 -7.15
N CYS A 142 -11.19 -8.32 -6.44
CA CYS A 142 -12.53 -8.74 -6.10
C CYS A 142 -12.64 -9.15 -4.62
N VAL A 143 -13.86 -9.02 -4.11
CA VAL A 143 -14.30 -9.59 -2.84
C VAL A 143 -15.55 -10.40 -3.15
N ARG A 144 -15.57 -11.66 -2.71
CA ARG A 144 -16.65 -12.60 -2.99
C ARG A 144 -17.08 -13.30 -1.69
N GLY A 145 -18.34 -13.54 -1.58
CA GLY A 145 -18.95 -14.21 -0.42
C GLY A 145 -20.41 -13.81 -0.31
N GLY A 146 -21.31 -14.79 -0.20
CA GLY A 146 -22.75 -14.56 -0.17
C GLY A 146 -23.30 -14.07 -1.53
N ASP A 147 -24.43 -13.36 -1.46
CA ASP A 147 -25.19 -12.94 -2.65
C ASP A 147 -24.62 -11.67 -3.34
N ASP A 148 -23.64 -11.00 -2.74
CA ASP A 148 -23.10 -9.73 -3.25
C ASP A 148 -21.60 -9.84 -3.49
N ALA A 149 -21.25 -10.37 -4.65
CA ALA A 149 -19.88 -10.44 -5.12
C ALA A 149 -19.53 -9.21 -5.96
N GLY A 150 -18.32 -8.67 -5.83
CA GLY A 150 -17.92 -7.50 -6.58
C GLY A 150 -16.48 -7.47 -6.98
N GLU A 151 -16.28 -6.97 -8.19
CA GLU A 151 -14.98 -6.73 -8.79
C GLU A 151 -14.82 -5.26 -9.14
N VAL A 152 -13.61 -4.75 -9.01
CA VAL A 152 -13.17 -3.44 -9.49
C VAL A 152 -11.90 -3.63 -10.29
N SER A 153 -11.74 -2.86 -11.35
CA SER A 153 -10.52 -2.84 -12.13
C SER A 153 -10.25 -1.43 -12.66
N GLY A 154 -8.99 -1.10 -12.83
CA GLY A 154 -8.56 0.19 -13.35
C GLY A 154 -7.05 0.34 -13.33
N GLY A 155 -6.57 1.46 -13.87
CA GLY A 155 -5.16 1.72 -14.02
C GLY A 155 -4.47 0.74 -14.97
N ALA A 156 -3.29 1.10 -15.44
CA ALA A 156 -2.45 0.23 -16.25
C ALA A 156 -1.20 -0.10 -15.45
N LEU A 157 -0.93 -1.40 -15.25
CA LEU A 157 0.32 -1.83 -14.64
C LEU A 157 1.48 -1.63 -15.63
N ALA A 158 2.57 -1.06 -15.15
CA ALA A 158 3.79 -0.95 -15.93
C ALA A 158 4.60 -2.25 -15.82
N THR A 159 5.03 -2.80 -16.96
CA THR A 159 5.95 -3.94 -16.99
C THR A 159 7.38 -3.48 -16.82
N ASN A 160 8.20 -4.31 -16.16
CA ASN A 160 9.60 -4.02 -15.86
C ASN A 160 9.81 -2.76 -15.02
N GLU A 161 8.80 -2.44 -14.20
CA GLU A 161 8.83 -1.35 -13.24
C GLU A 161 8.14 -1.78 -11.94
N TRP A 162 8.54 -1.19 -10.82
CA TRP A 162 7.87 -1.42 -9.55
C TRP A 162 6.56 -0.65 -9.50
N ASN A 163 5.48 -1.36 -9.18
CA ASN A 163 4.15 -0.81 -8.95
C ASN A 163 3.73 -1.13 -7.52
N HIS A 164 3.29 -0.14 -6.76
CA HIS A 164 2.62 -0.39 -5.49
C HIS A 164 1.13 -0.62 -5.74
N VAL A 165 0.62 -1.75 -5.29
CA VAL A 165 -0.77 -2.14 -5.45
C VAL A 165 -1.42 -2.34 -4.09
N ALA A 166 -2.62 -1.83 -3.91
CA ALA A 166 -3.36 -2.05 -2.67
C ALA A 166 -4.86 -2.16 -2.90
N LEU A 167 -5.50 -2.90 -2.03
CA LEU A 167 -6.94 -3.09 -1.94
C LEU A 167 -7.36 -2.76 -0.51
N THR A 168 -8.43 -1.98 -0.34
CA THR A 168 -9.07 -1.77 0.97
C THR A 168 -10.54 -2.19 0.90
N TYR A 169 -11.00 -2.89 1.93
CA TYR A 169 -12.39 -3.32 2.07
C TYR A 169 -12.94 -2.93 3.44
N SER A 170 -14.05 -2.19 3.45
CA SER A 170 -14.69 -1.69 4.67
C SER A 170 -15.88 -2.52 5.15
N GLY A 171 -16.10 -3.68 4.53
CA GLY A 171 -17.32 -4.46 4.70
C GLY A 171 -18.44 -4.07 3.71
N THR A 172 -18.44 -2.87 3.19
CA THR A 172 -19.43 -2.36 2.22
C THR A 172 -18.83 -1.57 1.06
N ALA A 173 -17.55 -1.27 1.08
CA ALA A 173 -16.86 -0.59 -0.01
C ALA A 173 -15.52 -1.25 -0.27
N LEU A 174 -15.28 -1.57 -1.54
CA LEU A 174 -14.02 -2.05 -2.08
C LEU A 174 -13.35 -0.91 -2.82
N ARG A 175 -12.07 -0.64 -2.54
CA ARG A 175 -11.27 0.39 -3.23
C ARG A 175 -9.96 -0.20 -3.68
N LEU A 176 -9.53 0.19 -4.86
CA LEU A 176 -8.30 -0.27 -5.49
C LEU A 176 -7.35 0.90 -5.70
N TYR A 177 -6.09 0.68 -5.38
CA TYR A 177 -5.06 1.71 -5.44
C TYR A 177 -3.86 1.23 -6.27
N LEU A 178 -3.32 2.13 -7.08
CA LEU A 178 -2.08 1.97 -7.81
C LEU A 178 -1.15 3.15 -7.47
N ASN A 179 0.06 2.85 -7.02
CA ASN A 179 1.07 3.85 -6.63
C ASN A 179 0.53 4.91 -5.65
N GLY A 180 -0.23 4.44 -4.64
CA GLY A 180 -0.81 5.30 -3.61
C GLY A 180 -2.09 6.05 -4.00
N VAL A 181 -2.52 5.99 -5.27
CA VAL A 181 -3.70 6.70 -5.80
C VAL A 181 -4.88 5.74 -5.97
N GLU A 182 -6.07 6.13 -5.51
CA GLU A 182 -7.31 5.37 -5.77
C GLU A 182 -7.65 5.41 -7.26
N ILE A 183 -7.75 4.24 -7.88
CA ILE A 183 -8.00 4.08 -9.32
C ILE A 183 -9.40 3.54 -9.63
N ALA A 184 -10.01 2.81 -8.69
CA ALA A 184 -11.36 2.28 -8.83
C ALA A 184 -11.97 2.02 -7.46
N SER A 185 -13.30 2.09 -7.40
CA SER A 185 -14.05 1.71 -6.19
C SER A 185 -15.45 1.21 -6.51
N ARG A 186 -15.99 0.40 -5.58
CA ARG A 186 -17.36 -0.13 -5.63
C ARG A 186 -17.95 -0.21 -4.24
N THR A 187 -19.23 0.11 -4.13
CA THR A 187 -20.03 -0.12 -2.92
C THR A 187 -20.95 -1.32 -3.08
N PHE A 188 -21.17 -2.02 -1.99
CA PHE A 188 -22.03 -3.21 -1.89
C PHE A 188 -23.25 -2.90 -1.06
N ALA A 189 -24.39 -3.52 -1.40
CA ALA A 189 -25.62 -3.38 -0.64
C ALA A 189 -25.56 -4.16 0.69
N SER A 190 -24.79 -5.26 0.73
CA SER A 190 -24.56 -6.08 1.91
C SER A 190 -23.08 -6.41 2.06
N ARG A 191 -22.68 -6.91 3.23
CA ARG A 191 -21.32 -7.42 3.42
C ARG A 191 -21.13 -8.72 2.66
N ALA A 192 -20.03 -8.81 1.92
CA ALA A 192 -19.51 -10.10 1.52
C ALA A 192 -19.03 -10.84 2.77
N SER A 193 -19.43 -12.07 2.97
CA SER A 193 -18.98 -12.90 4.09
C SER A 193 -18.44 -14.22 3.57
N SER A 194 -17.21 -14.52 3.91
CA SER A 194 -16.65 -15.86 3.84
C SER A 194 -15.87 -16.10 5.12
N ASP A 195 -16.39 -16.97 5.95
CA ASP A 195 -15.75 -17.36 7.22
C ASP A 195 -14.99 -18.69 7.07
N ALA A 196 -14.86 -19.20 5.84
CA ALA A 196 -14.12 -20.43 5.61
C ALA A 196 -12.62 -20.23 5.83
N PRO A 197 -11.98 -21.12 6.62
CA PRO A 197 -10.53 -21.15 6.70
C PRO A 197 -9.91 -21.25 5.30
N ALA A 198 -8.99 -20.38 4.99
CA ALA A 198 -8.38 -20.35 3.68
C ALA A 198 -6.94 -19.85 3.75
N PRO A 199 -6.01 -20.48 3.04
CA PRO A 199 -4.65 -20.02 2.95
C PRO A 199 -4.58 -18.72 2.13
N LEU A 200 -3.55 -17.92 2.41
CA LEU A 200 -3.19 -16.79 1.56
C LEU A 200 -2.13 -17.21 0.55
N GLY A 201 -2.44 -17.10 -0.73
CA GLY A 201 -1.48 -17.25 -1.81
C GLY A 201 -0.85 -15.91 -2.19
N ILE A 202 0.46 -15.90 -2.36
CA ILE A 202 1.25 -14.78 -2.85
C ILE A 202 1.82 -15.18 -4.20
N GLY A 203 1.51 -14.45 -5.27
CA GLY A 203 1.91 -14.76 -6.65
C GLY A 203 1.22 -15.96 -7.27
N THR A 204 0.33 -16.61 -6.53
CA THR A 204 -0.34 -17.83 -6.94
C THR A 204 -1.76 -17.93 -6.41
N LEU A 205 -2.58 -18.75 -7.07
CA LEU A 205 -3.84 -19.24 -6.54
C LEU A 205 -3.63 -20.62 -5.93
N VAL A 206 -4.00 -20.78 -4.67
CA VAL A 206 -3.98 -22.07 -4.01
C VAL A 206 -5.22 -22.85 -4.42
N GLY A 207 -5.05 -23.96 -5.14
CA GLY A 207 -6.13 -24.84 -5.52
C GLY A 207 -6.03 -25.46 -6.91
N ARG A 208 -7.11 -26.11 -7.34
CA ARG A 208 -7.12 -26.95 -8.55
C ARG A 208 -7.29 -26.19 -9.86
N ARG A 209 -7.63 -24.89 -9.82
CA ARG A 209 -7.86 -24.12 -11.03
C ARG A 209 -6.54 -23.66 -11.63
N ARG A 210 -6.42 -23.89 -12.93
CA ARG A 210 -5.27 -23.44 -13.72
C ARG A 210 -5.41 -21.96 -14.02
N VAL A 211 -4.88 -21.11 -13.17
CA VAL A 211 -4.60 -19.70 -13.50
C VAL A 211 -3.15 -19.58 -13.89
N GLN A 212 -2.85 -18.62 -14.73
CA GLN A 212 -1.45 -18.31 -15.03
C GLN A 212 -0.83 -17.70 -13.78
N PRO A 213 0.27 -18.24 -13.24
CA PRO A 213 0.94 -17.67 -12.10
C PRO A 213 1.46 -16.27 -12.44
N PHE A 214 1.72 -15.48 -11.41
CA PHE A 214 2.37 -14.20 -11.58
C PHE A 214 3.77 -14.39 -12.21
N ALA A 215 4.15 -13.52 -13.14
CA ALA A 215 5.47 -13.51 -13.77
C ALA A 215 6.21 -12.24 -13.37
N GLY A 216 7.24 -12.36 -12.53
CA GLY A 216 8.01 -11.23 -12.02
C GLY A 216 8.24 -11.26 -10.53
N ALA A 217 8.52 -10.13 -9.90
CA ALA A 217 8.81 -10.06 -8.47
C ALA A 217 7.66 -9.48 -7.65
N ILE A 218 7.53 -9.96 -6.40
CA ILE A 218 6.61 -9.43 -5.38
C ILE A 218 7.42 -9.15 -4.12
N ALA A 219 7.24 -7.96 -3.55
CA ALA A 219 7.95 -7.48 -2.36
C ALA A 219 6.99 -6.84 -1.36
N ASP A 220 7.40 -6.75 -0.11
CA ASP A 220 6.75 -5.96 0.96
C ASP A 220 5.24 -6.21 1.06
N VAL A 221 4.84 -7.47 1.18
CA VAL A 221 3.42 -7.85 1.30
C VAL A 221 2.93 -7.52 2.71
N ARG A 222 1.86 -6.76 2.81
CA ARG A 222 1.26 -6.32 4.08
C ARG A 222 -0.24 -6.55 4.10
N ILE A 223 -0.75 -6.90 5.29
CA ILE A 223 -2.19 -7.08 5.55
C ILE A 223 -2.56 -6.39 6.87
N TRP A 224 -3.66 -5.65 6.87
CA TRP A 224 -4.21 -4.97 8.04
C TRP A 224 -5.63 -5.42 8.31
N SER A 225 -6.01 -5.47 9.60
CA SER A 225 -7.36 -5.83 10.07
C SER A 225 -8.40 -4.70 9.92
N SER A 226 -8.07 -3.62 9.24
CA SER A 226 -8.98 -2.51 8.98
C SER A 226 -8.85 -1.97 7.56
N ALA A 227 -9.89 -1.27 7.09
CA ALA A 227 -9.84 -0.55 5.83
C ALA A 227 -9.00 0.72 6.00
N LEU A 228 -7.82 0.75 5.41
CA LEU A 228 -6.98 1.94 5.38
C LEU A 228 -7.68 3.07 4.63
N SER A 229 -7.51 4.29 5.09
CA SER A 229 -7.85 5.50 4.34
C SER A 229 -6.90 5.69 3.15
N ALA A 230 -7.29 6.49 2.17
CA ALA A 230 -6.43 6.84 1.05
C ALA A 230 -5.08 7.46 1.49
N SER A 231 -5.10 8.28 2.55
CA SER A 231 -3.87 8.83 3.14
C SER A 231 -2.95 7.73 3.69
N GLN A 232 -3.50 6.75 4.42
CA GLN A 232 -2.72 5.65 4.99
C GLN A 232 -2.15 4.73 3.90
N VAL A 233 -2.90 4.49 2.81
CA VAL A 233 -2.37 3.77 1.63
C VAL A 233 -1.24 4.55 0.98
N GLY A 234 -1.40 5.87 0.82
CA GLY A 234 -0.33 6.74 0.35
C GLY A 234 0.90 6.74 1.26
N ASP A 235 0.71 6.68 2.59
CA ASP A 235 1.82 6.58 3.54
C ASP A 235 2.56 5.23 3.42
N ALA A 236 1.83 4.12 3.24
CA ALA A 236 2.42 2.80 3.00
C ALA A 236 3.25 2.78 1.70
N TYR A 237 2.76 3.39 0.64
CA TYR A 237 3.49 3.59 -0.61
C TYR A 237 4.79 4.39 -0.38
N ARG A 238 4.71 5.55 0.25
CA ARG A 238 5.85 6.44 0.49
C ARG A 238 6.87 5.87 1.47
N GLN A 239 6.41 5.13 2.48
CA GLN A 239 7.31 4.50 3.44
C GLN A 239 8.30 3.57 2.74
N PHE A 240 7.81 2.74 1.83
CA PHE A 240 8.66 1.84 1.08
C PHE A 240 9.66 2.61 0.19
N LEU A 241 9.23 3.66 -0.48
CA LEU A 241 10.11 4.52 -1.27
C LEU A 241 11.21 5.12 -0.39
N GLY A 242 10.86 5.60 0.82
CA GLY A 242 11.81 6.18 1.76
C GLY A 242 12.86 5.20 2.29
N GLU A 243 12.52 3.92 2.41
CA GLU A 243 13.48 2.87 2.86
C GLU A 243 14.45 2.44 1.74
N THR A 244 14.14 2.69 0.48
CA THR A 244 14.82 2.11 -0.68
C THR A 244 15.48 3.11 -1.62
N MET A 245 15.10 4.37 -1.53
CA MET A 245 15.65 5.43 -2.38
C MET A 245 16.76 6.18 -1.65
N ASP A 246 17.78 6.58 -2.39
CA ASP A 246 18.70 7.60 -1.90
C ASP A 246 17.90 8.87 -1.58
N PRO A 247 17.81 9.30 -0.32
CA PRO A 247 17.05 10.48 0.04
C PRO A 247 17.58 11.78 -0.58
N ASN A 248 18.82 11.77 -1.03
CA ASN A 248 19.45 12.90 -1.73
C ASN A 248 19.40 12.75 -3.27
N GLY A 249 18.91 11.59 -3.76
CA GLY A 249 18.65 11.38 -5.17
C GLY A 249 17.43 12.18 -5.63
N ASP A 250 17.24 12.28 -6.92
CA ASP A 250 16.12 12.92 -7.62
C ASP A 250 15.70 11.94 -8.70
N LEU A 251 14.67 11.13 -8.43
CA LEU A 251 14.33 9.96 -9.24
C LEU A 251 13.63 10.33 -10.55
N ASP A 252 12.76 11.33 -10.50
CA ASP A 252 11.98 11.80 -11.66
C ASP A 252 12.61 12.98 -12.38
N GLY A 253 13.67 13.55 -11.78
CA GLY A 253 14.46 14.60 -12.41
C GLY A 253 13.84 16.00 -12.37
N ASP A 254 12.90 16.22 -11.44
CA ASP A 254 12.18 17.49 -11.32
C ASP A 254 12.93 18.57 -10.53
N GLY A 255 14.00 18.19 -9.85
CA GLY A 255 14.87 19.05 -9.06
C GLY A 255 14.51 19.11 -7.58
N MET A 256 13.62 18.24 -7.11
CA MET A 256 13.36 18.00 -5.68
C MET A 256 14.03 16.69 -5.25
N PRO A 257 14.71 16.63 -4.09
CA PRO A 257 15.26 15.39 -3.60
C PRO A 257 14.17 14.43 -3.11
N ASN A 258 14.28 13.13 -3.44
CA ASN A 258 13.35 12.07 -3.02
C ASN A 258 12.97 12.16 -1.54
N GLY A 259 13.95 12.36 -0.65
CA GLY A 259 13.73 12.47 0.79
C GLY A 259 12.94 13.71 1.21
N TRP A 260 13.04 14.80 0.45
CA TRP A 260 12.24 16.00 0.68
C TRP A 260 10.78 15.76 0.25
N GLU A 261 10.57 15.15 -0.90
CA GLU A 261 9.24 14.81 -1.43
C GLU A 261 8.51 13.85 -0.50
N ILE A 262 9.15 12.74 -0.12
CA ILE A 262 8.62 11.78 0.85
C ILE A 262 8.23 12.45 2.17
N ARG A 263 9.13 13.30 2.70
CA ARG A 263 8.90 14.02 3.95
C ARG A 263 7.63 14.87 3.92
N TYR A 264 7.33 15.45 2.78
CA TYR A 264 6.19 16.36 2.63
C TYR A 264 5.00 15.73 1.91
N GLY A 265 5.06 14.42 1.62
CA GLY A 265 3.96 13.66 1.03
C GLY A 265 3.73 13.95 -0.44
N LEU A 266 4.80 14.24 -1.17
CA LEU A 266 4.88 14.30 -2.63
C LEU A 266 5.34 12.94 -3.16
N ASP A 267 5.27 12.73 -4.46
CA ASP A 267 5.64 11.47 -5.10
C ASP A 267 6.99 11.60 -5.85
N PRO A 268 8.09 10.97 -5.38
CA PRO A 268 9.39 11.02 -6.02
C PRO A 268 9.47 10.43 -7.45
N ARG A 269 8.33 10.07 -8.03
CA ARG A 269 8.22 9.54 -9.39
C ARG A 269 7.33 10.38 -10.28
N ASP A 270 6.72 11.42 -9.72
CA ASP A 270 5.83 12.30 -10.45
C ASP A 270 6.44 13.70 -10.63
N PRO A 271 7.17 13.95 -11.72
CA PRO A 271 7.80 15.25 -11.93
C PRO A 271 6.80 16.40 -12.07
N SER A 272 5.50 16.10 -12.16
CA SER A 272 4.46 17.13 -12.31
C SER A 272 4.10 17.79 -10.98
N ASP A 273 4.39 17.17 -9.84
CA ASP A 273 4.08 17.73 -8.55
C ASP A 273 5.04 18.87 -8.13
N ALA A 274 6.19 19.00 -8.80
CA ALA A 274 7.09 20.14 -8.66
C ALA A 274 6.44 21.49 -8.92
N ASP A 275 5.55 21.54 -9.90
CA ASP A 275 4.84 22.75 -10.31
C ASP A 275 3.56 23.03 -9.51
N LEU A 276 3.14 22.08 -8.63
CA LEU A 276 1.97 22.27 -7.79
C LEU A 276 2.26 23.22 -6.62
N ASP A 277 1.26 23.99 -6.25
CA ASP A 277 1.20 24.80 -5.03
C ASP A 277 0.33 24.03 -4.02
N SER A 278 0.99 23.21 -3.17
CA SER A 278 0.30 22.25 -2.30
C SER A 278 -0.41 22.89 -1.09
N ASP A 279 -0.05 24.11 -0.69
CA ASP A 279 -0.64 24.82 0.44
C ASP A 279 -1.35 26.13 0.07
N GLY A 280 -1.30 26.50 -1.21
CA GLY A 280 -2.02 27.66 -1.77
C GLY A 280 -1.40 29.01 -1.41
N ASP A 281 -0.09 29.07 -1.10
CA ASP A 281 0.61 30.30 -0.72
C ASP A 281 1.16 31.08 -1.91
N GLY A 282 1.02 30.55 -3.12
CA GLY A 282 1.48 31.12 -4.37
C GLY A 282 2.91 30.73 -4.75
N LEU A 283 3.52 29.77 -4.04
CA LEU A 283 4.80 29.19 -4.38
C LEU A 283 4.61 27.73 -4.79
N ALA A 284 5.22 27.31 -5.89
CA ALA A 284 5.25 25.92 -6.29
C ALA A 284 6.20 25.09 -5.38
N ASN A 285 5.92 23.80 -5.22
CA ASN A 285 6.67 22.88 -4.38
C ASN A 285 8.19 22.92 -4.63
N LEU A 286 8.61 22.89 -5.89
CA LEU A 286 10.02 23.02 -6.26
C LEU A 286 10.63 24.34 -5.76
N ARG A 287 9.88 25.42 -5.82
CA ARG A 287 10.36 26.72 -5.33
C ARG A 287 10.54 26.72 -3.82
N GLU A 288 9.62 26.09 -3.11
CA GLU A 288 9.70 25.95 -1.65
C GLU A 288 10.84 25.03 -1.25
N CYS A 289 11.03 23.91 -1.95
CA CYS A 289 12.17 23.01 -1.77
C CYS A 289 13.49 23.79 -1.85
N ARG A 290 13.69 24.58 -2.89
CA ARG A 290 14.90 25.41 -3.09
C ARG A 290 15.07 26.50 -2.03
N LEU A 291 13.99 26.94 -1.41
CA LEU A 291 14.00 27.93 -0.32
C LEU A 291 14.11 27.29 1.06
N GLY A 292 14.15 25.95 1.17
CA GLY A 292 14.12 25.21 2.44
C GLY A 292 12.83 25.43 3.23
N ARG A 293 11.71 25.66 2.53
CA ARG A 293 10.37 25.83 3.10
C ARG A 293 9.61 24.52 3.07
N SER A 294 8.50 24.48 3.78
CA SER A 294 7.56 23.37 3.74
C SER A 294 6.43 23.67 2.76
N PRO A 295 6.14 22.76 1.80
CA PRO A 295 5.02 22.92 0.87
C PRO A 295 3.64 22.66 1.55
N ARG A 296 3.62 22.59 2.86
CA ARG A 296 2.43 22.39 3.69
C ARG A 296 2.23 23.52 4.70
N ALA A 297 3.07 24.55 4.67
CA ALA A 297 3.00 25.68 5.59
C ALA A 297 2.52 26.92 4.83
N GLY A 298 1.21 26.98 4.56
CA GLY A 298 0.58 28.09 3.83
C GLY A 298 0.99 29.47 4.33
N ALA A 299 0.81 30.48 3.53
CA ALA A 299 1.27 31.84 3.76
C ALA A 299 0.95 32.30 5.18
N ARG A 300 1.97 32.65 5.95
CA ARG A 300 1.77 33.43 7.18
C ARG A 300 1.05 34.72 6.74
N PRO A 301 -0.11 35.04 7.35
CA PRO A 301 -0.74 36.29 7.06
C PRO A 301 0.28 37.43 7.21
N ALA A 302 0.40 38.26 6.19
CA ALA A 302 1.31 39.38 6.18
C ALA A 302 1.10 40.16 7.49
N ARG A 303 2.14 40.36 8.28
CA ARG A 303 2.06 41.26 9.42
C ARG A 303 1.56 42.59 8.90
N PRO A 304 0.47 43.14 9.47
CA PRO A 304 0.07 44.47 9.09
C PRO A 304 1.26 45.41 9.29
N SER A 305 1.68 46.07 8.21
CA SER A 305 2.70 47.10 8.33
C SER A 305 2.15 48.18 9.24
N LEU A 306 2.81 48.40 10.38
CA LEU A 306 2.55 49.53 11.25
C LEU A 306 2.86 50.79 10.43
N ILE A 307 1.81 51.38 9.82
CA ILE A 307 1.89 52.72 9.29
C ILE A 307 2.11 53.65 10.52
N ARG A 308 3.36 54.03 10.74
CA ARG A 308 3.65 55.11 11.66
C ARG A 308 3.06 56.38 11.05
N SER A 309 1.93 56.83 11.52
CA SER A 309 1.44 58.18 11.21
C SER A 309 2.44 59.16 11.79
N ALA A 310 3.18 59.84 10.94
CA ALA A 310 3.99 60.97 11.33
C ALA A 310 3.00 62.13 11.66
N THR A 311 2.77 62.33 12.95
CA THR A 311 2.14 63.59 13.44
C THR A 311 3.14 64.73 13.19
N ALA A 312 2.89 65.50 12.17
CA ALA A 312 3.58 66.77 11.95
C ALA A 312 3.18 67.70 13.10
N THR A 313 4.09 68.02 13.98
CA THR A 313 3.94 69.12 14.95
C THR A 313 4.31 70.38 14.22
N THR A 314 3.33 71.22 13.90
CA THR A 314 3.54 72.61 13.45
C THR A 314 3.72 73.50 14.68
N LEU A 315 4.81 74.24 14.72
CA LEU A 315 5.04 75.39 15.61
C LEU A 315 4.25 76.59 15.15
#